data_b2c12fb7acba38c10408508febbeb1b0
#
_entry.id   b2c12fb7acba38c10408508febbeb1b0
#
_cell.length_a   1.000
_cell.length_b   1.000
_cell.length_c   1.000
_cell.angle_alpha   90.00
_cell.angle_beta   90.00
_cell.angle_gamma   90.00
#
_symmetry.space_group_name_H-M   'P 1'
#
loop_
_entity.id
_entity.type
_entity.pdbx_description
1 polymer ?
#
loop_
_entity_poly.entity_id
_entity_poly.type
_entity_poly.pdbx_seq_one_letter_code
_entity_poly.pdbx_strand_id
1 'polypeptide(L)'
;TTMFHPFYVKSIVEENGSRYNGEWKAALNLIAGDELLADDGRVIYVEEVRIERLTESLIVYNLEIEGIHTYYVGGGLLVHNGCGTNTGKSKPDKTSTPDSIYEQLNPDGTVKSRAFYDQNGNQFYRQDFDHPHFDKKTQQYYQPHEHNYYYNDKGQPIGKSDGPLSPGYDNSPTK
;
A
#
# COMPACT_ATOMS: atom_id res chain seq x y z
N THR A 1 -12.71 -5.55 -0.68
CA THR A 1 -11.69 -4.87 0.14
C THR A 1 -11.36 -3.50 -0.43
N THR A 2 -10.86 -2.59 0.37
CA THR A 2 -10.30 -1.33 -0.13
C THR A 2 -8.94 -1.57 -0.79
N MET A 3 -8.54 -0.68 -1.69
CA MET A 3 -7.33 -0.85 -2.51
C MET A 3 -6.04 -0.94 -1.67
N PHE A 4 -6.03 -0.33 -0.50
CA PHE A 4 -4.85 -0.31 0.39
C PHE A 4 -4.82 -1.40 1.45
N HIS A 5 -5.86 -2.22 1.53
CA HIS A 5 -5.91 -3.28 2.53
C HIS A 5 -4.77 -4.28 2.27
N PRO A 6 -3.82 -4.45 3.21
CA PRO A 6 -2.66 -5.31 2.98
C PRO A 6 -3.02 -6.78 3.16
N PHE A 7 -2.55 -7.60 2.24
CA PHE A 7 -2.58 -9.06 2.30
C PHE A 7 -1.18 -9.61 2.49
N TYR A 8 -1.06 -10.67 3.27
CA TYR A 8 0.22 -11.35 3.42
C TYR A 8 0.47 -12.28 2.23
N VAL A 9 1.44 -11.90 1.41
CA VAL A 9 1.84 -12.65 0.22
C VAL A 9 3.08 -13.45 0.55
N LYS A 10 3.05 -14.74 0.22
CA LYS A 10 4.16 -15.65 0.40
C LYS A 10 5.16 -15.43 -0.73
N SER A 11 6.39 -15.04 -0.45
CA SER A 11 7.44 -14.97 -1.44
C SER A 11 8.39 -16.17 -1.28
N ILE A 12 8.76 -16.78 -2.41
CA ILE A 12 9.76 -17.85 -2.42
C ILE A 12 11.11 -17.17 -2.59
N VAL A 13 11.94 -17.19 -1.57
CA VAL A 13 13.36 -16.91 -1.73
C VAL A 13 14.07 -18.25 -1.86
N GLU A 14 14.38 -18.63 -3.08
CA GLU A 14 15.26 -19.77 -3.35
C GLU A 14 16.72 -19.33 -3.23
N GLU A 15 17.40 -19.79 -2.18
CA GLU A 15 18.74 -20.39 -2.28
C GLU A 15 19.00 -21.18 -1.00
N ASN A 16 19.03 -22.51 -1.14
CA ASN A 16 19.55 -23.49 -0.15
C ASN A 16 18.83 -23.59 1.19
N GLY A 17 17.54 -23.76 1.19
CA GLY A 17 16.79 -24.13 2.40
C GLY A 17 15.56 -23.26 2.60
N SER A 18 14.44 -23.88 2.38
CA SER A 18 13.08 -23.37 2.51
C SER A 18 12.87 -22.40 3.68
N ARG A 19 13.04 -21.12 3.46
CA ARG A 19 12.45 -20.07 4.30
C ARG A 19 11.43 -19.34 3.46
N TYR A 20 10.17 -19.54 3.76
CA TYR A 20 9.11 -18.72 3.24
C TYR A 20 9.19 -17.36 3.96
N ASN A 21 9.74 -16.38 3.30
CA ASN A 21 9.56 -15.00 3.69
C ASN A 21 8.30 -14.51 3.00
N GLY A 22 7.36 -13.97 3.74
CA GLY A 22 6.21 -13.30 3.17
C GLY A 22 6.39 -11.80 3.28
N GLU A 23 5.65 -11.09 2.47
CA GLU A 23 5.58 -9.63 2.50
C GLU A 23 4.13 -9.15 2.55
N TRP A 24 3.93 -8.00 3.14
CA TRP A 24 2.63 -7.34 3.09
C TRP A 24 2.48 -6.59 1.77
N LYS A 25 1.42 -6.91 1.04
CA LYS A 25 1.14 -6.35 -0.27
C LYS A 25 -0.27 -5.76 -0.30
N ALA A 26 -0.39 -4.47 -0.61
CA ALA A 26 -1.69 -3.83 -0.72
C ALA A 26 -2.54 -4.53 -1.79
N ALA A 27 -3.86 -4.60 -1.59
CA ALA A 27 -4.78 -5.23 -2.54
C ALA A 27 -4.60 -4.72 -3.98
N LEU A 28 -4.31 -3.43 -4.14
CA LEU A 28 -4.05 -2.81 -5.44
C LEU A 28 -2.82 -3.41 -6.15
N ASN A 29 -1.81 -3.82 -5.39
CA ASN A 29 -0.53 -4.32 -5.92
C ASN A 29 -0.51 -5.83 -6.10
N LEU A 30 -1.59 -6.53 -5.72
CA LEU A 30 -1.74 -7.97 -6.00
C LEU A 30 -1.82 -8.20 -7.50
N ILE A 31 -1.23 -9.29 -7.94
CA ILE A 31 -1.30 -9.76 -9.33
C ILE A 31 -1.76 -11.22 -9.37
N ALA A 32 -2.28 -11.65 -10.51
CA ALA A 32 -2.60 -13.05 -10.72
C ALA A 32 -1.35 -13.92 -10.52
N GLY A 33 -1.49 -14.98 -9.71
CA GLY A 33 -0.40 -15.87 -9.31
C GLY A 33 0.24 -15.54 -7.96
N ASP A 34 -0.06 -14.40 -7.35
CA ASP A 34 0.36 -14.14 -5.96
C ASP A 34 -0.18 -15.22 -5.02
N GLU A 35 0.66 -15.68 -4.09
CA GLU A 35 0.36 -16.70 -3.10
C GLU A 35 -0.02 -16.07 -1.78
N LEU A 36 -1.30 -16.15 -1.39
CA LEU A 36 -1.80 -15.65 -0.11
C LEU A 36 -1.77 -16.75 0.95
N LEU A 37 -1.37 -16.40 2.17
CA LEU A 37 -1.35 -17.34 3.29
C LEU A 37 -2.72 -17.43 3.96
N ALA A 38 -3.25 -18.65 4.10
CA ALA A 38 -4.45 -18.92 4.87
C ALA A 38 -4.13 -19.36 6.32
N ASP A 39 -5.11 -19.25 7.21
CA ASP A 39 -5.03 -19.58 8.65
C ASP A 39 -4.65 -21.05 8.94
N ASP A 40 -5.01 -21.94 8.05
CA ASP A 40 -4.68 -23.37 8.12
C ASP A 40 -3.34 -23.71 7.43
N GLY A 41 -2.60 -22.70 6.98
CA GLY A 41 -1.32 -22.86 6.29
C GLY A 41 -1.42 -23.18 4.80
N ARG A 42 -2.63 -23.31 4.25
CA ARG A 42 -2.81 -23.46 2.80
C ARG A 42 -2.40 -22.17 2.09
N VAL A 43 -2.00 -22.35 0.86
CA VAL A 43 -1.74 -21.24 -0.09
C VAL A 43 -2.96 -21.07 -0.97
N ILE A 44 -3.43 -19.84 -1.06
CA ILE A 44 -4.52 -19.43 -1.94
C ILE A 44 -3.94 -18.52 -3.02
N TYR A 45 -4.14 -18.89 -4.29
CA TYR A 45 -3.64 -18.11 -5.41
C TYR A 45 -4.61 -17.00 -5.78
N VAL A 46 -4.07 -15.81 -6.06
CA VAL A 46 -4.84 -14.73 -6.65
C VAL A 46 -5.11 -15.08 -8.11
N GLU A 47 -6.37 -15.25 -8.48
CA GLU A 47 -6.76 -15.54 -9.86
C GLU A 47 -6.84 -14.25 -10.68
N GLU A 48 -7.44 -13.21 -10.11
CA GLU A 48 -7.67 -11.92 -10.78
C GLU A 48 -7.80 -10.79 -9.74
N VAL A 49 -7.35 -9.60 -10.11
CA VAL A 49 -7.62 -8.36 -9.38
C VAL A 49 -8.44 -7.43 -10.27
N ARG A 50 -9.58 -7.00 -9.77
CA ARG A 50 -10.45 -6.03 -10.45
C ARG A 50 -10.62 -4.79 -9.58
N ILE A 51 -10.44 -3.63 -10.20
CA ILE A 51 -10.76 -2.34 -9.57
C ILE A 51 -12.13 -1.91 -10.04
N GLU A 52 -13.05 -1.85 -9.09
CA GLU A 52 -14.40 -1.36 -9.35
C GLU A 52 -14.55 0.08 -8.85
N ARG A 53 -14.98 0.97 -9.73
CA ARG A 53 -15.37 2.35 -9.34
C ARG A 53 -16.83 2.36 -8.96
N LEU A 54 -17.07 2.71 -7.71
CA LEU A 54 -18.43 2.90 -7.23
C LEU A 54 -18.91 4.30 -7.59
N THR A 55 -20.15 4.40 -8.05
CA THR A 55 -20.82 5.68 -8.34
C THR A 55 -21.30 6.39 -7.08
N GLU A 56 -21.42 5.64 -5.98
CA GLU A 56 -21.83 6.13 -4.67
C GLU A 56 -20.81 5.71 -3.61
N SER A 57 -20.69 6.51 -2.56
CA SER A 57 -19.84 6.18 -1.43
C SER A 57 -20.36 4.95 -0.69
N LEU A 58 -19.53 3.94 -0.53
CA LEU A 58 -19.80 2.76 0.28
C LEU A 58 -19.16 2.91 1.66
N ILE A 59 -19.98 2.71 2.71
CA ILE A 59 -19.43 2.64 4.07
C ILE A 59 -18.71 1.29 4.21
N VAL A 60 -17.41 1.34 4.49
CA VAL A 60 -16.60 0.16 4.80
C VAL A 60 -16.25 0.19 6.28
N TYR A 61 -16.31 -0.97 6.92
CA TYR A 61 -15.91 -1.14 8.31
C TYR A 61 -14.52 -1.77 8.33
N ASN A 62 -13.65 -1.20 9.16
CA ASN A 62 -12.33 -1.73 9.41
C ASN A 62 -12.30 -2.26 10.85
N LEU A 63 -11.73 -3.45 11.04
CA LEU A 63 -11.62 -4.08 12.35
C LEU A 63 -10.23 -3.78 12.91
N GLU A 64 -10.16 -3.01 13.97
CA GLU A 64 -8.90 -2.78 14.69
C GLU A 64 -8.74 -3.81 15.81
N ILE A 65 -7.62 -4.55 15.79
CA ILE A 65 -7.25 -5.51 16.83
C ILE A 65 -6.05 -4.93 17.59
N GLU A 66 -6.27 -4.61 18.85
CA GLU A 66 -5.25 -4.03 19.70
C GLU A 66 -4.01 -4.93 19.78
N GLY A 67 -2.86 -4.37 19.48
CA GLY A 67 -1.53 -4.96 19.66
C GLY A 67 -0.99 -5.76 18.49
N ILE A 68 -1.80 -6.46 17.71
CA ILE A 68 -1.33 -7.30 16.59
C ILE A 68 -1.69 -6.75 15.21
N HIS A 69 -2.72 -5.95 15.12
CA HIS A 69 -3.22 -5.32 13.88
C HIS A 69 -3.39 -6.28 12.68
N THR A 70 -3.40 -7.60 12.92
CA THR A 70 -3.59 -8.63 11.90
C THR A 70 -4.78 -9.51 12.25
N TYR A 71 -5.53 -9.94 11.24
CA TYR A 71 -6.65 -10.85 11.41
C TYR A 71 -6.93 -11.61 10.11
N TYR A 72 -7.79 -12.62 10.20
CA TYR A 72 -8.17 -13.42 9.05
C TYR A 72 -9.53 -12.98 8.51
N VAL A 73 -9.65 -12.86 7.19
CA VAL A 73 -10.88 -12.51 6.47
C VAL A 73 -11.26 -13.62 5.50
N GLY A 74 -12.52 -13.65 5.10
CA GLY A 74 -13.13 -14.42 4.03
C GLY A 74 -12.36 -15.66 3.56
N GLY A 75 -12.56 -16.81 4.18
CA GLY A 75 -11.84 -18.05 3.85
C GLY A 75 -10.47 -18.18 4.52
N GLY A 76 -10.19 -17.38 5.56
CA GLY A 76 -8.98 -17.49 6.37
C GLY A 76 -7.75 -16.76 5.81
N LEU A 77 -7.91 -15.77 4.96
CA LEU A 77 -6.78 -14.99 4.43
C LEU A 77 -6.23 -14.02 5.49
N LEU A 78 -4.92 -14.05 5.71
CA LEU A 78 -4.24 -13.14 6.63
C LEU A 78 -4.16 -11.74 6.02
N VAL A 79 -4.71 -10.78 6.75
CA VAL A 79 -4.71 -9.35 6.39
C VAL A 79 -4.20 -8.52 7.56
N HIS A 80 -3.71 -7.35 7.23
CA HIS A 80 -3.28 -6.37 8.22
C HIS A 80 -4.21 -5.15 8.20
N ASN A 81 -4.53 -4.64 9.38
CA ASN A 81 -5.22 -3.37 9.51
C ASN A 81 -4.20 -2.29 9.81
N GLY A 82 -3.89 -1.47 8.84
CA GLY A 82 -2.99 -0.33 9.02
C GLY A 82 -3.53 0.62 10.11
N CYS A 83 -2.65 1.04 10.99
CA CYS A 83 -2.95 1.99 12.07
C CYS A 83 -3.28 3.36 11.48
N GLY A 84 -4.54 3.62 11.21
CA GLY A 84 -5.09 4.95 11.00
C GLY A 84 -4.38 5.89 10.02
N THR A 85 -5.11 6.88 9.57
CA THR A 85 -4.56 7.98 8.76
C THR A 85 -4.18 9.14 9.66
N ASN A 86 -2.93 9.54 9.65
CA ASN A 86 -2.44 10.77 10.25
C ASN A 86 -2.48 11.89 9.23
N THR A 87 -2.84 13.09 9.65
CA THR A 87 -2.89 14.25 8.76
C THR A 87 -2.00 15.39 9.27
N GLY A 88 -1.46 16.17 8.36
CA GLY A 88 -0.64 17.32 8.72
C GLY A 88 -0.38 18.28 7.55
N LYS A 89 0.35 19.34 7.83
CA LYS A 89 0.74 20.35 6.84
C LYS A 89 2.16 20.12 6.28
N SER A 90 2.96 19.34 6.97
CA SER A 90 4.33 19.03 6.58
C SER A 90 4.38 17.96 5.50
N LYS A 91 5.46 17.97 4.72
CA LYS A 91 5.75 16.89 3.76
C LYS A 91 5.91 15.56 4.50
N PRO A 92 5.41 14.45 3.94
CA PRO A 92 5.64 13.11 4.50
C PRO A 92 7.12 12.80 4.65
N ASP A 93 7.50 12.28 5.81
CA ASP A 93 8.84 11.78 6.06
C ASP A 93 9.06 10.41 5.38
N LYS A 94 10.31 9.99 5.25
CA LYS A 94 10.64 8.66 4.69
C LYS A 94 10.38 7.51 5.65
N THR A 95 10.24 7.82 6.93
CA THR A 95 9.88 6.87 7.99
C THR A 95 8.81 7.46 8.88
N SER A 96 7.90 6.63 9.37
CA SER A 96 6.81 7.04 10.26
C SER A 96 6.35 5.86 11.12
N THR A 97 5.20 5.99 11.75
CA THR A 97 4.54 4.88 12.45
C THR A 97 4.35 3.70 11.48
N PRO A 98 4.75 2.49 11.88
CA PRO A 98 4.49 1.29 11.08
C PRO A 98 3.03 1.17 10.66
N ASP A 99 2.83 0.64 9.45
CA ASP A 99 1.52 0.34 8.86
C ASP A 99 0.54 1.53 8.82
N SER A 100 1.08 2.74 8.78
CA SER A 100 0.26 3.97 8.78
C SER A 100 0.19 4.64 7.40
N ILE A 101 -0.79 5.51 7.27
CA ILE A 101 -0.92 6.47 6.18
C ILE A 101 -0.69 7.86 6.73
N TYR A 102 0.03 8.69 6.01
CA TYR A 102 0.15 10.10 6.32
C TYR A 102 -0.31 10.94 5.13
N GLU A 103 -1.23 11.87 5.39
CA GLU A 103 -1.73 12.82 4.40
C GLU A 103 -1.26 14.23 4.71
N GLN A 104 -0.54 14.81 3.77
CA GLN A 104 -0.30 16.24 3.76
C GLN A 104 -1.51 16.94 3.14
N LEU A 105 -2.11 17.86 3.89
CA LEU A 105 -3.31 18.57 3.45
C LEU A 105 -2.99 19.96 2.89
N ASN A 106 -3.71 20.34 1.85
CA ASN A 106 -3.84 21.70 1.37
C ASN A 106 -4.68 22.55 2.34
N PRO A 107 -4.63 23.89 2.25
CA PRO A 107 -5.48 24.76 3.07
C PRO A 107 -6.98 24.56 2.87
N ASP A 108 -7.41 24.04 1.72
CA ASP A 108 -8.81 23.74 1.40
C ASP A 108 -9.27 22.36 1.90
N GLY A 109 -8.37 21.60 2.57
CA GLY A 109 -8.64 20.27 3.11
C GLY A 109 -8.45 19.12 2.12
N THR A 110 -8.12 19.39 0.87
CA THR A 110 -7.76 18.34 -0.09
C THR A 110 -6.37 17.78 0.19
N VAL A 111 -6.12 16.54 -0.23
CA VAL A 111 -4.81 15.90 -0.06
C VAL A 111 -3.83 16.45 -1.09
N LYS A 112 -2.71 16.98 -0.61
CA LYS A 112 -1.57 17.41 -1.40
C LYS A 112 -0.66 16.25 -1.76
N SER A 113 -0.35 15.41 -0.76
CA SER A 113 0.37 14.15 -0.95
C SER A 113 -0.06 13.13 0.11
N ARG A 114 0.02 11.84 -0.24
CA ARG A 114 -0.31 10.74 0.66
C ARG A 114 0.83 9.74 0.65
N ALA A 115 1.34 9.40 1.83
CA ALA A 115 2.43 8.45 2.02
C ALA A 115 1.94 7.23 2.79
N PHE A 116 2.42 6.07 2.38
CA PHE A 116 2.09 4.77 2.98
C PHE A 116 3.36 4.16 3.55
N TYR A 117 3.27 3.66 4.77
CA TYR A 117 4.38 3.11 5.51
C TYR A 117 4.17 1.63 5.78
N ASP A 118 5.23 0.84 5.58
CA ASP A 118 5.24 -0.60 5.81
C ASP A 118 5.29 -0.95 7.31
N GLN A 119 5.29 -2.24 7.62
CA GLN A 119 5.41 -2.76 8.98
C GLN A 119 6.68 -2.34 9.73
N ASN A 120 7.70 -1.86 9.02
CA ASN A 120 8.94 -1.32 9.59
C ASN A 120 8.92 0.21 9.69
N GLY A 121 7.82 0.84 9.27
CA GLY A 121 7.68 2.28 9.22
C GLY A 121 8.39 2.93 8.04
N ASN A 122 8.84 2.19 7.03
CA ASN A 122 9.45 2.75 5.84
C ASN A 122 8.37 3.19 4.84
N GLN A 123 8.54 4.37 4.23
CA GLN A 123 7.65 4.82 3.16
C GLN A 123 7.85 3.95 1.92
N PHE A 124 6.90 3.06 1.63
CA PHE A 124 6.98 2.18 0.45
C PHE A 124 6.23 2.70 -0.76
N TYR A 125 5.21 3.56 -0.55
CA TYR A 125 4.40 4.13 -1.61
C TYR A 125 4.03 5.58 -1.29
N ARG A 126 3.94 6.42 -2.32
CA ARG A 126 3.52 7.81 -2.18
C ARG A 126 2.77 8.30 -3.41
N GLN A 127 1.75 9.10 -3.18
CA GLN A 127 0.96 9.82 -4.17
C GLN A 127 1.18 11.31 -4.03
N ASP A 128 1.37 12.01 -5.13
CA ASP A 128 1.50 13.46 -5.18
C ASP A 128 0.47 14.04 -6.16
N PHE A 129 -0.36 14.98 -5.67
CA PHE A 129 -1.51 15.50 -6.41
C PHE A 129 -1.31 16.92 -6.93
N ASP A 130 -0.42 17.71 -6.34
CA ASP A 130 -0.34 19.16 -6.52
C ASP A 130 0.71 19.64 -7.52
N HIS A 131 1.60 18.79 -7.98
CA HIS A 131 2.67 19.17 -8.90
C HIS A 131 2.98 18.07 -9.92
N PRO A 132 3.45 18.44 -11.13
CA PRO A 132 3.85 17.47 -12.14
C PRO A 132 5.22 16.86 -11.81
N HIS A 133 5.40 15.60 -12.18
CA HIS A 133 6.68 14.90 -12.17
C HIS A 133 7.12 14.59 -13.61
N PHE A 134 8.36 14.93 -13.95
CA PHE A 134 8.95 14.57 -15.21
C PHE A 134 9.67 13.23 -15.13
N ASP A 135 9.14 12.24 -15.84
CA ASP A 135 9.78 10.93 -15.96
C ASP A 135 10.82 10.95 -17.09
N LYS A 136 12.09 10.79 -16.72
CA LYS A 136 13.21 10.79 -17.67
C LYS A 136 13.22 9.59 -18.61
N LYS A 137 12.60 8.47 -18.23
CA LYS A 137 12.56 7.25 -19.05
C LYS A 137 11.54 7.38 -20.17
N THR A 138 10.34 7.87 -19.86
CA THR A 138 9.24 8.04 -20.80
C THR A 138 9.24 9.40 -21.49
N GLN A 139 10.02 10.38 -20.98
CA GLN A 139 10.05 11.77 -21.43
C GLN A 139 8.66 12.45 -21.30
N GLN A 140 7.89 12.06 -20.29
CA GLN A 140 6.53 12.55 -20.06
C GLN A 140 6.40 13.21 -18.69
N TYR A 141 5.42 14.09 -18.56
CA TYR A 141 4.99 14.65 -17.29
C TYR A 141 3.75 13.92 -16.82
N TYR A 142 3.73 13.56 -15.54
CA TYR A 142 2.57 12.96 -14.86
C TYR A 142 2.07 13.88 -13.77
N GLN A 143 0.76 14.16 -13.77
CA GLN A 143 0.08 14.87 -12.68
C GLN A 143 -1.39 14.43 -12.67
N PRO A 144 -1.88 13.82 -11.60
CA PRO A 144 -1.11 13.37 -10.44
C PRO A 144 -0.13 12.24 -10.78
N HIS A 145 0.80 11.95 -9.85
CA HIS A 145 1.79 10.91 -10.04
C HIS A 145 2.04 10.11 -8.75
N GLU A 146 2.72 8.97 -8.89
CA GLU A 146 3.07 8.10 -7.78
C GLU A 146 4.54 7.74 -7.74
N HIS A 147 4.99 7.34 -6.55
CA HIS A 147 6.32 6.85 -6.27
C HIS A 147 6.25 5.53 -5.54
N ASN A 148 6.96 4.52 -6.01
CA ASN A 148 7.18 3.25 -5.31
C ASN A 148 8.64 3.21 -4.83
N TYR A 149 8.87 2.86 -3.57
CA TYR A 149 10.19 2.76 -2.96
C TYR A 149 10.45 1.31 -2.58
N TYR A 150 11.64 0.83 -2.90
CA TYR A 150 12.06 -0.56 -2.69
C TYR A 150 13.15 -0.62 -1.63
N TYR A 151 13.07 -1.62 -0.76
CA TYR A 151 13.99 -1.83 0.35
C TYR A 151 14.51 -3.27 0.32
N ASN A 152 15.74 -3.49 0.81
CA ASN A 152 16.25 -4.83 1.06
C ASN A 152 15.77 -5.35 2.44
N ASP A 153 16.11 -6.60 2.76
CA ASP A 153 15.74 -7.26 4.02
C ASP A 153 16.25 -6.55 5.28
N LYS A 154 17.20 -5.62 5.13
CA LYS A 154 17.75 -4.80 6.21
C LYS A 154 17.09 -3.43 6.31
N GLY A 155 16.02 -3.17 5.54
CA GLY A 155 15.33 -1.88 5.49
C GLY A 155 16.13 -0.77 4.78
N GLN A 156 17.18 -1.11 4.03
CA GLN A 156 17.94 -0.12 3.29
C GLN A 156 17.31 0.12 1.91
N PRO A 157 17.19 1.37 1.46
CA PRO A 157 16.59 1.67 0.15
C PRO A 157 17.48 1.13 -0.97
N ILE A 158 16.89 0.38 -1.90
CA ILE A 158 17.56 -0.22 -3.06
C ILE A 158 17.08 0.33 -4.39
N GLY A 159 15.97 1.07 -4.39
CA GLY A 159 15.46 1.66 -5.62
C GLY A 159 14.18 2.48 -5.44
N LYS A 160 13.80 3.12 -6.53
CA LYS A 160 12.55 3.88 -6.66
C LYS A 160 12.05 3.77 -8.09
N SER A 161 10.73 3.67 -8.27
CA SER A 161 10.06 3.91 -9.55
C SER A 161 9.03 5.02 -9.42
N ASP A 162 8.84 5.76 -10.49
CA ASP A 162 7.88 6.86 -10.59
C ASP A 162 6.96 6.59 -11.79
N GLY A 163 5.71 7.03 -11.73
CA GLY A 163 4.74 6.82 -12.80
C GLY A 163 3.49 7.67 -12.67
N PRO A 164 2.58 7.57 -13.65
CA PRO A 164 1.26 8.17 -13.51
C PRO A 164 0.53 7.55 -12.32
N LEU A 165 -0.32 8.33 -11.66
CA LEU A 165 -1.13 7.82 -10.56
C LEU A 165 -2.00 6.65 -11.04
N SER A 166 -1.97 5.57 -10.29
CA SER A 166 -2.80 4.39 -10.54
C SER A 166 -4.29 4.74 -10.55
N PRO A 167 -5.11 4.12 -11.42
CA PRO A 167 -6.54 4.42 -11.50
C PRO A 167 -7.27 4.20 -10.17
N GLY A 168 -8.24 5.05 -9.88
CA GLY A 168 -9.09 4.91 -8.69
C GLY A 168 -8.69 5.78 -7.51
N TYR A 169 -7.54 6.46 -7.58
CA TYR A 169 -7.14 7.43 -6.57
C TYR A 169 -7.54 8.86 -6.93
N ASP A 170 -7.89 9.62 -5.91
CA ASP A 170 -8.12 11.05 -5.99
C ASP A 170 -7.52 11.75 -4.77
N ASN A 171 -7.63 13.08 -4.73
CA ASN A 171 -7.13 13.91 -3.65
C ASN A 171 -8.14 14.12 -2.50
N SER A 172 -9.17 13.29 -2.40
CA SER A 172 -10.08 13.28 -1.25
C SER A 172 -9.38 12.67 -0.04
N PRO A 173 -9.50 13.27 1.17
CA PRO A 173 -8.95 12.69 2.40
C PRO A 173 -9.50 11.29 2.66
N THR A 174 -8.63 10.40 3.12
CA THR A 174 -9.06 9.11 3.68
C THR A 174 -9.84 9.37 4.98
N LYS A 175 -11.02 8.81 5.08
CA LYS A 175 -11.90 8.97 6.25
C LYS A 175 -11.63 7.88 7.25
#